data_3358b1c446c749afc7dd53d9a5013aa7
#
_entry.id   3358b1c446c749afc7dd53d9a5013aa7
#
_cell.length_a   1.000
_cell.length_b   1.000
_cell.length_c   1.000
_cell.angle_alpha   90.00
_cell.angle_beta   90.00
_cell.angle_gamma   90.00
#
_symmetry.space_group_name_H-M   'P 1'
#
loop_
_entity.id
_entity.type
_entity.pdbx_description
1 polymer ?
#
loop_
_entity_poly.entity_id
_entity_poly.type
_entity_poly.pdbx_seq_one_letter_code
_entity_poly.pdbx_strand_id
1 'polypeptide(L)'
;YGLYNSYEYTTFNQFRDIVTKISLQARAINSVSDDDVRVSNRLFVSGKRLRGFEPGKVGPKDGKDFIGGNFTTSLVAATTLPEFGANFETVDFQIFLDAANVFGVDYDSSLDNSKIRSTLGFGVDWFTAIGPLNFSVAQPISKADTDKTETFRFNIGTTF
;
A
#
# COMPACT_ATOMS: atom_id res chain seq x y z
N TYR A 1 -6.20 19.42 -11.42
CA TYR A 1 -7.14 18.75 -10.49
C TYR A 1 -6.86 17.26 -10.42
N GLY A 2 -7.28 16.62 -9.33
CA GLY A 2 -7.09 15.19 -9.11
C GLY A 2 -8.42 14.46 -8.92
N LEU A 3 -8.50 13.21 -9.37
CA LEU A 3 -9.59 12.29 -9.08
C LEU A 3 -9.11 11.23 -8.09
N TYR A 4 -9.93 11.00 -7.08
CA TYR A 4 -9.73 9.96 -6.08
C TYR A 4 -10.97 9.07 -6.03
N ASN A 5 -10.77 7.77 -6.17
CA ASN A 5 -11.82 6.78 -5.98
C ASN A 5 -11.30 5.66 -5.07
N SER A 6 -12.06 5.33 -4.05
CA SER A 6 -11.75 4.27 -3.09
C SER A 6 -12.98 3.41 -2.84
N TYR A 7 -12.80 2.11 -2.88
CA TYR A 7 -13.81 1.13 -2.52
C TYR A 7 -13.27 0.24 -1.40
N GLU A 8 -14.06 0.08 -0.36
CA GLU A 8 -13.73 -0.76 0.79
C GLU A 8 -14.89 -1.71 1.09
N TYR A 9 -14.57 -2.98 1.24
CA TYR A 9 -15.51 -4.03 1.61
C TYR A 9 -14.98 -4.76 2.83
N THR A 10 -15.81 -4.86 3.86
CA THR A 10 -15.50 -5.59 5.09
C THR A 10 -16.57 -6.63 5.34
N THR A 11 -16.21 -7.86 5.64
CA THR A 11 -17.11 -8.93 6.01
C THR A 11 -16.73 -9.54 7.35
N PHE A 12 -17.73 -9.89 8.15
CA PHE A 12 -17.56 -10.57 9.42
C PHE A 12 -18.03 -12.02 9.29
N ASN A 13 -17.29 -12.95 9.86
CA ASN A 13 -17.72 -14.32 10.02
C ASN A 13 -18.02 -14.56 11.51
N GLN A 14 -19.30 -14.61 11.87
CA GLN A 14 -19.77 -14.76 13.24
C GLN A 14 -19.30 -16.04 13.95
N PHE A 15 -18.86 -17.04 13.20
CA PHE A 15 -18.44 -18.33 13.79
C PHE A 15 -16.98 -18.36 14.23
N ARG A 16 -16.13 -17.36 13.85
CA ARG A 16 -14.69 -17.41 14.09
C ARG A 16 -14.03 -16.06 14.36
N ASP A 17 -14.79 -15.00 14.55
CA ASP A 17 -14.28 -13.63 14.75
C ASP A 17 -13.25 -13.19 13.68
N ILE A 18 -13.47 -13.66 12.44
CA ILE A 18 -12.61 -13.34 11.29
C ILE A 18 -13.18 -12.11 10.60
N VAL A 19 -12.37 -11.08 10.49
CA VAL A 19 -12.69 -9.88 9.71
C VAL A 19 -11.82 -9.86 8.45
N THR A 20 -12.46 -9.80 7.29
CA THR A 20 -11.76 -9.63 6.00
C THR A 20 -12.07 -8.26 5.45
N LYS A 21 -11.01 -7.54 5.11
CA LYS A 21 -11.06 -6.20 4.51
C LYS A 21 -10.45 -6.24 3.12
N ILE A 22 -11.19 -5.75 2.12
CA ILE A 22 -10.69 -5.54 0.77
C ILE A 22 -10.85 -4.06 0.46
N SER A 23 -9.77 -3.42 0.08
CA SER A 23 -9.74 -1.99 -0.25
C SER A 23 -9.09 -1.77 -1.60
N LEU A 24 -9.86 -1.22 -2.55
CA LEU A 24 -9.38 -0.81 -3.86
C LEU A 24 -9.29 0.71 -3.91
N GLN A 25 -8.19 1.22 -4.43
CA GLN A 25 -8.00 2.66 -4.61
C GLN A 25 -7.44 2.94 -5.99
N ALA A 26 -7.99 3.95 -6.66
CA ALA A 26 -7.45 4.52 -7.87
C ALA A 26 -7.35 6.04 -7.71
N ARG A 27 -6.23 6.61 -8.12
CA ARG A 27 -6.00 8.06 -8.09
C ARG A 27 -5.42 8.49 -9.42
N ALA A 28 -5.85 9.65 -9.89
CA ALA A 28 -5.34 10.29 -11.10
C ALA A 28 -5.10 11.77 -10.85
N ILE A 29 -4.08 12.32 -11.46
CA ILE A 29 -3.79 13.75 -11.47
C ILE A 29 -3.43 14.17 -12.87
N ASN A 30 -3.96 15.31 -13.31
CA ASN A 30 -3.64 15.91 -14.58
C ASN A 30 -3.39 17.41 -14.40
N SER A 31 -2.55 17.98 -15.25
CA SER A 31 -2.40 19.43 -15.34
C SER A 31 -3.69 20.05 -15.95
N VAL A 32 -3.99 21.27 -15.59
CA VAL A 32 -5.10 22.07 -16.16
C VAL A 32 -4.60 22.87 -17.38
N SER A 33 -3.30 23.12 -17.44
CA SER A 33 -2.59 23.72 -18.56
C SER A 33 -1.96 22.65 -19.44
N ASP A 34 -1.44 23.04 -20.59
CA ASP A 34 -0.70 22.13 -21.49
C ASP A 34 0.69 21.74 -20.93
N ASP A 35 1.01 22.15 -19.70
CA ASP A 35 2.25 21.80 -19.02
C ASP A 35 2.17 20.41 -18.39
N ASP A 36 3.33 19.77 -18.25
CA ASP A 36 3.46 18.49 -17.54
C ASP A 36 3.17 18.64 -16.04
N VAL A 37 2.71 17.56 -15.40
CA VAL A 37 2.52 17.52 -13.96
C VAL A 37 3.87 17.61 -13.26
N ARG A 38 4.03 18.61 -12.38
CA ARG A 38 5.27 18.78 -11.60
C ARG A 38 5.51 17.56 -10.72
N VAL A 39 6.76 17.12 -10.60
CA VAL A 39 7.16 15.97 -9.78
C VAL A 39 6.66 16.07 -8.33
N SER A 40 6.63 17.29 -7.76
CA SER A 40 6.10 17.55 -6.41
C SER A 40 4.61 17.25 -6.24
N ASN A 41 3.85 17.24 -7.34
CA ASN A 41 2.42 17.00 -7.34
C ASN A 41 2.08 15.58 -7.79
N ARG A 42 3.05 14.81 -8.30
CA ARG A 42 2.82 13.44 -8.77
C ARG A 42 2.44 12.51 -7.64
N LEU A 43 1.80 11.44 -8.01
CA LEU A 43 1.30 10.43 -7.10
C LEU A 43 2.37 9.38 -6.82
N PHE A 44 2.42 8.97 -5.56
CA PHE A 44 3.24 7.86 -5.08
C PHE A 44 2.37 6.83 -4.35
N VAL A 45 2.81 5.58 -4.35
CA VAL A 45 2.18 4.54 -3.55
C VAL A 45 2.63 4.70 -2.09
N SER A 46 1.65 4.81 -1.19
CA SER A 46 1.94 4.90 0.25
C SER A 46 2.33 3.53 0.83
N GLY A 47 3.11 3.55 1.90
CA GLY A 47 3.51 2.32 2.59
C GLY A 47 2.34 1.54 3.22
N LYS A 48 1.19 2.17 3.44
CA LYS A 48 -0.05 1.51 3.90
C LYS A 48 -0.75 0.73 2.79
N ARG A 49 -0.48 1.07 1.52
CA ARG A 49 -1.12 0.48 0.35
C ARG A 49 -0.27 -0.58 -0.34
N LEU A 50 1.03 -0.62 -0.01
CA LEU A 50 1.96 -1.62 -0.53
C LEU A 50 3.02 -1.88 0.54
N ARG A 51 2.71 -2.77 1.46
CA ARG A 51 3.66 -3.24 2.48
C ARG A 51 4.73 -4.11 1.80
N GLY A 52 5.92 -4.20 2.36
CA GLY A 52 7.03 -4.94 1.73
C GLY A 52 7.87 -4.12 0.74
N PHE A 53 7.52 -2.85 0.55
CA PHE A 53 8.27 -1.90 -0.26
C PHE A 53 8.50 -0.60 0.49
N GLU A 54 9.65 0.04 0.28
CA GLU A 54 9.91 1.37 0.83
C GLU A 54 8.90 2.39 0.29
N PRO A 55 8.26 3.22 1.16
CA PRO A 55 7.30 4.24 0.72
C PRO A 55 7.91 5.21 -0.29
N GLY A 56 7.22 5.44 -1.40
CA GLY A 56 7.66 6.35 -2.45
C GLY A 56 8.86 5.86 -3.26
N LYS A 57 9.30 4.62 -3.07
CA LYS A 57 10.43 4.00 -3.79
C LYS A 57 9.98 2.88 -4.72
N VAL A 58 8.83 3.09 -5.36
CA VAL A 58 8.20 2.18 -6.31
C VAL A 58 7.72 2.99 -7.50
N GLY A 59 7.90 2.46 -8.70
CA GLY A 59 7.37 3.05 -9.94
C GLY A 59 8.41 3.73 -10.82
N PRO A 60 7.98 4.73 -11.61
CA PRO A 60 8.84 5.43 -12.54
C PRO A 60 10.04 6.08 -11.87
N LYS A 61 11.19 5.98 -12.53
CA LYS A 61 12.47 6.45 -12.02
C LYS A 61 13.22 7.18 -13.12
N ASP A 62 13.69 8.38 -12.81
CA ASP A 62 14.56 9.16 -13.67
C ASP A 62 15.95 9.26 -13.04
N GLY A 63 16.95 8.67 -13.69
CA GLY A 63 18.28 8.52 -13.12
C GLY A 63 18.27 7.79 -11.77
N LYS A 64 18.55 8.52 -10.69
CA LYS A 64 18.55 7.98 -9.30
C LYS A 64 17.27 8.25 -8.54
N ASP A 65 16.39 9.11 -9.03
CA ASP A 65 15.23 9.62 -8.30
C ASP A 65 13.94 8.94 -8.72
N PHE A 66 13.10 8.59 -7.73
CA PHE A 66 11.73 8.15 -7.98
C PHE A 66 10.86 9.38 -8.19
N ILE A 67 10.22 9.43 -9.34
CA ILE A 67 9.49 10.62 -9.80
C ILE A 67 7.97 10.50 -9.64
N GLY A 68 7.47 9.33 -9.19
CA GLY A 68 6.03 9.07 -9.12
C GLY A 68 5.38 9.01 -10.50
N GLY A 69 4.06 9.08 -10.54
CA GLY A 69 3.29 9.05 -11.77
C GLY A 69 2.00 9.85 -11.66
N ASN A 70 1.33 10.03 -12.78
CA ASN A 70 0.05 10.72 -12.84
C ASN A 70 -1.10 9.81 -12.40
N PHE A 71 -0.87 8.48 -12.34
CA PHE A 71 -1.86 7.48 -11.95
C PHE A 71 -1.29 6.53 -10.91
N THR A 72 -2.11 6.21 -9.90
CA THR A 72 -1.83 5.13 -8.95
C THR A 72 -3.06 4.24 -8.81
N THR A 73 -2.83 2.94 -8.76
CA THR A 73 -3.84 1.94 -8.40
C THR A 73 -3.30 1.08 -7.28
N SER A 74 -4.16 0.69 -6.34
CA SER A 74 -3.78 -0.23 -5.29
C SER A 74 -4.96 -1.08 -4.83
N LEU A 75 -4.66 -2.33 -4.50
CA LEU A 75 -5.54 -3.30 -3.87
C LEU A 75 -4.87 -3.75 -2.57
N VAL A 76 -5.60 -3.69 -1.48
CA VAL A 76 -5.21 -4.25 -0.18
C VAL A 76 -6.28 -5.25 0.20
N ALA A 77 -5.90 -6.50 0.40
CA ALA A 77 -6.74 -7.54 0.95
C ALA A 77 -6.10 -8.04 2.25
N ALA A 78 -6.80 -7.94 3.36
CA ALA A 78 -6.31 -8.36 4.68
C ALA A 78 -7.39 -9.15 5.41
N THR A 79 -6.98 -10.20 6.10
CA THR A 79 -7.87 -11.03 6.92
C THR A 79 -7.27 -11.15 8.31
N THR A 80 -8.04 -10.73 9.32
CA THR A 80 -7.70 -10.94 10.72
C THR A 80 -7.87 -12.41 11.05
N LEU A 81 -6.89 -12.98 11.72
CA LEU A 81 -6.94 -14.36 12.19
C LEU A 81 -7.71 -14.41 13.51
N PRO A 82 -8.39 -15.54 13.79
CA PRO A 82 -9.06 -15.71 15.08
C PRO A 82 -8.06 -15.65 16.22
N GLU A 83 -8.52 -15.20 17.38
CA GLU A 83 -7.72 -15.12 18.58
C GLU A 83 -7.12 -16.50 18.96
N PHE A 84 -5.81 -16.52 19.15
CA PHE A 84 -5.09 -17.72 19.61
C PHE A 84 -4.92 -17.71 21.13
N GLY A 85 -6.04 -17.85 21.87
CA GLY A 85 -6.03 -18.01 23.32
C GLY A 85 -6.38 -16.75 24.14
N ALA A 86 -6.74 -16.96 25.41
CA ALA A 86 -7.37 -15.99 26.31
C ALA A 86 -6.49 -14.79 26.77
N ASN A 87 -5.27 -14.66 26.28
CA ASN A 87 -4.31 -13.62 26.71
C ASN A 87 -3.98 -12.58 25.64
N PHE A 88 -4.66 -12.59 24.49
CA PHE A 88 -4.34 -11.71 23.35
C PHE A 88 -5.48 -10.76 22.98
N GLU A 89 -6.35 -10.40 23.95
CA GLU A 89 -7.50 -9.49 23.72
C GLU A 89 -7.11 -8.11 23.12
N THR A 90 -5.83 -7.74 23.18
CA THR A 90 -5.32 -6.47 22.67
C THR A 90 -4.42 -6.63 21.44
N VAL A 91 -4.34 -7.83 20.88
CA VAL A 91 -3.44 -8.13 19.76
C VAL A 91 -4.19 -8.83 18.65
N ASP A 92 -4.26 -8.18 17.50
CA ASP A 92 -4.81 -8.75 16.27
C ASP A 92 -3.72 -9.23 15.34
N PHE A 93 -3.85 -10.45 14.87
CA PHE A 93 -2.99 -11.04 13.85
C PHE A 93 -3.68 -10.99 12.50
N GLN A 94 -2.97 -10.61 11.45
CA GLN A 94 -3.53 -10.55 10.11
C GLN A 94 -2.59 -11.15 9.06
N ILE A 95 -3.20 -11.79 8.05
CA ILE A 95 -2.53 -12.10 6.80
C ILE A 95 -3.01 -11.10 5.76
N PHE A 96 -2.10 -10.62 4.92
CA PHE A 96 -2.46 -9.66 3.89
C PHE A 96 -1.80 -9.94 2.54
N LEU A 97 -2.49 -9.49 1.50
CA LEU A 97 -2.00 -9.41 0.14
C LEU A 97 -2.22 -7.99 -0.36
N ASP A 98 -1.14 -7.32 -0.72
CA ASP A 98 -1.20 -5.99 -1.30
C ASP A 98 -0.72 -6.05 -2.75
N ALA A 99 -1.37 -5.26 -3.61
CA ALA A 99 -0.93 -5.04 -4.98
C ALA A 99 -1.06 -3.57 -5.34
N ALA A 100 -0.10 -3.01 -6.06
CA ALA A 100 -0.16 -1.63 -6.50
C ALA A 100 0.65 -1.39 -7.76
N ASN A 101 0.29 -0.32 -8.45
CA ASN A 101 1.09 0.25 -9.52
C ASN A 101 1.06 1.78 -9.47
N VAL A 102 2.11 2.39 -10.00
CA VAL A 102 2.21 3.83 -10.24
C VAL A 102 2.80 4.02 -11.63
N PHE A 103 2.15 4.84 -12.45
CA PHE A 103 2.48 5.01 -13.86
C PHE A 103 1.96 6.36 -14.39
N GLY A 104 2.26 6.67 -15.66
CA GLY A 104 1.86 7.89 -16.32
C GLY A 104 2.88 9.00 -16.10
N VAL A 105 4.00 8.91 -16.82
CA VAL A 105 5.00 9.99 -16.93
C VAL A 105 4.72 10.73 -18.22
N ASP A 106 4.25 11.96 -18.11
CA ASP A 106 3.77 12.77 -19.23
C ASP A 106 4.90 13.29 -20.14
N TYR A 107 6.08 13.60 -19.60
CA TYR A 107 7.20 14.13 -20.38
C TYR A 107 8.08 13.04 -21.02
N ASP A 108 8.07 11.82 -20.52
CA ASP A 108 8.82 10.69 -21.07
C ASP A 108 8.17 9.35 -20.72
N SER A 109 7.38 8.80 -21.64
CA SER A 109 6.71 7.52 -21.46
C SER A 109 7.67 6.32 -21.35
N SER A 110 8.93 6.47 -21.73
CA SER A 110 9.94 5.41 -21.60
C SER A 110 10.31 5.12 -20.15
N LEU A 111 10.05 6.06 -19.24
CA LEU A 111 10.26 5.91 -17.80
C LEU A 111 9.15 5.12 -17.12
N ASP A 112 8.03 4.92 -17.79
CA ASP A 112 6.90 4.16 -17.26
C ASP A 112 7.22 2.67 -17.14
N ASN A 113 6.73 2.11 -16.06
CA ASN A 113 6.79 0.69 -15.80
C ASN A 113 5.40 0.16 -15.43
N SER A 114 4.78 -0.56 -16.38
CA SER A 114 3.44 -1.13 -16.22
C SER A 114 3.37 -2.33 -15.27
N LYS A 115 4.50 -2.76 -14.69
CA LYS A 115 4.56 -3.94 -13.84
C LYS A 115 3.78 -3.71 -12.54
N ILE A 116 2.81 -4.57 -12.29
CA ILE A 116 2.09 -4.59 -11.01
C ILE A 116 3.01 -5.17 -9.95
N ARG A 117 3.20 -4.42 -8.87
CA ARG A 117 3.91 -4.87 -7.67
C ARG A 117 2.93 -5.58 -6.77
N SER A 118 3.34 -6.68 -6.19
CA SER A 118 2.51 -7.41 -5.24
C SER A 118 3.35 -8.01 -4.12
N THR A 119 2.72 -8.16 -2.96
CA THR A 119 3.36 -8.68 -1.76
C THR A 119 2.37 -9.49 -0.95
N LEU A 120 2.87 -10.51 -0.28
CA LEU A 120 2.17 -11.28 0.74
C LEU A 120 2.87 -11.06 2.06
N GLY A 121 2.11 -10.93 3.14
CA GLY A 121 2.70 -10.70 4.45
C GLY A 121 1.81 -11.07 5.62
N PHE A 122 2.43 -10.91 6.79
CA PHE A 122 1.82 -11.10 8.08
C PHE A 122 1.92 -9.80 8.88
N GLY A 123 0.85 -9.43 9.56
CA GLY A 123 0.78 -8.23 10.39
C GLY A 123 0.35 -8.55 11.80
N VAL A 124 0.77 -7.69 12.72
CA VAL A 124 0.36 -7.68 14.12
C VAL A 124 -0.04 -6.27 14.49
N ASP A 125 -1.28 -6.10 14.92
CA ASP A 125 -1.79 -4.85 15.46
C ASP A 125 -1.96 -5.02 16.98
N TRP A 126 -1.14 -4.30 17.73
CA TRP A 126 -1.14 -4.36 19.20
C TRP A 126 -1.69 -3.07 19.78
N PHE A 127 -2.83 -3.15 20.45
CA PHE A 127 -3.49 -2.02 21.10
C PHE A 127 -2.90 -1.81 22.50
N THR A 128 -2.08 -0.77 22.65
CA THR A 128 -1.42 -0.41 23.90
C THR A 128 -2.02 0.85 24.51
N ALA A 129 -1.71 1.12 25.78
CA ALA A 129 -2.13 2.34 26.48
C ALA A 129 -1.59 3.64 25.83
N ILE A 130 -0.50 3.56 25.09
CA ILE A 130 0.09 4.70 24.36
C ILE A 130 -0.39 4.81 22.91
N GLY A 131 -1.29 3.91 22.48
CA GLY A 131 -1.84 3.83 21.13
C GLY A 131 -1.53 2.51 20.44
N PRO A 132 -2.09 2.29 19.26
CA PRO A 132 -1.86 1.07 18.47
C PRO A 132 -0.45 1.04 17.90
N LEU A 133 0.18 -0.12 18.03
CA LEU A 133 1.47 -0.44 17.41
C LEU A 133 1.23 -1.46 16.29
N ASN A 134 1.72 -1.17 15.11
CA ASN A 134 1.58 -2.06 13.96
C ASN A 134 2.94 -2.60 13.55
N PHE A 135 3.03 -3.90 13.45
CA PHE A 135 4.18 -4.60 12.92
C PHE A 135 3.78 -5.33 11.65
N SER A 136 4.61 -5.32 10.64
CA SER A 136 4.38 -6.13 9.44
C SER A 136 5.67 -6.72 8.89
N VAL A 137 5.58 -7.98 8.48
CA VAL A 137 6.61 -8.68 7.73
C VAL A 137 6.01 -9.05 6.39
N ALA A 138 6.66 -8.64 5.31
CA ALA A 138 6.14 -8.82 3.98
C ALA A 138 7.22 -9.31 3.00
N GLN A 139 6.82 -10.23 2.12
CA GLN A 139 7.64 -10.76 1.06
C GLN A 139 7.08 -10.30 -0.29
N PRO A 140 7.83 -9.53 -1.08
CA PRO A 140 7.45 -9.19 -2.45
C PRO A 140 7.31 -10.45 -3.32
N ILE A 141 6.15 -10.59 -3.99
CA ILE A 141 5.87 -11.63 -4.98
C ILE A 141 6.25 -11.12 -6.37
N SER A 142 5.90 -9.88 -6.67
CA SER A 142 6.21 -9.21 -7.94
C SER A 142 6.77 -7.83 -7.67
N LYS A 143 7.91 -7.51 -8.30
CA LYS A 143 8.59 -6.22 -8.21
C LYS A 143 9.30 -5.90 -9.53
N ALA A 144 9.58 -4.62 -9.78
CA ALA A 144 10.53 -4.22 -10.81
C ALA A 144 11.96 -4.17 -10.20
N ASP A 145 12.97 -4.25 -11.06
CA ASP A 145 14.38 -4.28 -10.62
C ASP A 145 14.81 -2.96 -9.96
N THR A 146 14.13 -1.87 -10.30
CA THR A 146 14.36 -0.54 -9.75
C THR A 146 13.69 -0.30 -8.40
N ASP A 147 12.70 -1.10 -8.03
CA ASP A 147 11.93 -0.93 -6.80
C ASP A 147 12.77 -1.26 -5.56
N LYS A 148 12.56 -0.50 -4.49
CA LYS A 148 13.18 -0.78 -3.19
C LYS A 148 12.21 -1.51 -2.28
N THR A 149 12.67 -2.61 -1.69
CA THR A 149 11.89 -3.48 -0.81
C THR A 149 12.30 -3.31 0.65
N GLU A 150 11.32 -3.46 1.54
CA GLU A 150 11.48 -3.42 2.99
C GLU A 150 10.72 -4.60 3.61
N THR A 151 11.44 -5.58 4.12
CA THR A 151 10.83 -6.81 4.64
C THR A 151 10.04 -6.59 5.93
N PHE A 152 10.53 -5.71 6.80
CA PHE A 152 9.92 -5.43 8.12
C PHE A 152 9.55 -3.96 8.22
N ARG A 153 8.36 -3.68 8.74
CA ARG A 153 7.91 -2.31 9.04
C ARG A 153 7.25 -2.24 10.40
N PHE A 154 7.55 -1.18 11.10
CA PHE A 154 6.93 -0.79 12.36
C PHE A 154 6.29 0.59 12.22
N ASN A 155 5.06 0.73 12.71
CA ASN A 155 4.36 2.01 12.77
C ASN A 155 3.73 2.19 14.16
N ILE A 156 3.71 3.44 14.62
CA ILE A 156 2.98 3.87 15.83
C ILE A 156 1.81 4.72 15.36
N GLY A 157 0.61 4.39 15.81
CA GLY A 157 -0.61 5.11 15.46
C GLY A 157 -1.59 4.29 14.67
N THR A 158 -2.78 4.85 14.42
CA THR A 158 -3.86 4.18 13.67
C THR A 158 -3.50 3.98 12.21
N THR A 159 -3.59 2.76 11.74
CA THR A 159 -3.53 2.41 10.31
C THR A 159 -4.94 2.43 9.71
N PHE A 160 -5.45 3.63 9.45
CA PHE A 160 -6.69 3.77 8.69
C PHE A 160 -6.38 4.14 7.25
#